data_7e3fa6d69c416e4f83f3ef0f7639293b
#
_entry.id   7e3fa6d69c416e4f83f3ef0f7639293b
#
_cell.length_a   1.000
_cell.length_b   1.000
_cell.length_c   1.000
_cell.angle_alpha   90.00
_cell.angle_beta   90.00
_cell.angle_gamma   90.00
#
_symmetry.space_group_name_H-M   'P 1'
#
loop_
_entity.id
_entity.type
_entity.pdbx_description
1 polymer ?
#
loop_
_entity_poly.entity_id
_entity_poly.type
_entity_poly.pdbx_seq_one_letter_code
_entity_poly.pdbx_strand_id
1 'polypeptide(L)'
;KDLSFRVKEGEFFAFLGINGAGKSTTISIMCGELPSDSGSVIVDGISIDNHKEHISRSVGVVFQNSLLDKDLTVYENLKYRAGLYGIFGSSFERRLKELSDIFMLDSYLNRQVKKLSGGQKRRVDIVRALLHNPKILILDEPTTGLDPQTRSVVWQNINDLRTKQGLTVFLTTHYMEEASDADYVV
;
A
#
# COMPACT_ATOMS: atom_id res chain seq x y z
N LYS A 1 -7.33 10.46 20.28
CA LYS A 1 -6.84 10.54 21.67
C LYS A 1 -6.65 9.14 22.20
N ASP A 2 -5.51 8.88 22.85
CA ASP A 2 -5.21 7.62 23.57
C ASP A 2 -5.37 6.34 22.72
N LEU A 3 -4.84 6.37 21.49
CA LEU A 3 -4.85 5.24 20.59
C LEU A 3 -3.61 4.37 20.84
N SER A 4 -3.82 3.12 21.21
CA SER A 4 -2.75 2.13 21.37
C SER A 4 -3.14 0.83 20.70
N PHE A 5 -2.31 0.31 19.81
CA PHE A 5 -2.50 -0.98 19.16
C PHE A 5 -1.15 -1.60 18.78
N ARG A 6 -1.17 -2.85 18.45
CA ARG A 6 0.00 -3.61 17.97
C ARG A 6 -0.42 -4.48 16.79
N VAL A 7 0.40 -4.47 15.75
CA VAL A 7 0.25 -5.34 14.58
C VAL A 7 1.42 -6.31 14.54
N LYS A 8 1.16 -7.60 14.39
CA LYS A 8 2.20 -8.63 14.31
C LYS A 8 2.66 -8.79 12.86
N GLU A 9 3.84 -9.36 12.70
CA GLU A 9 4.36 -9.71 11.37
C GLU A 9 3.44 -10.72 10.67
N GLY A 10 3.13 -10.47 9.39
CA GLY A 10 2.22 -11.28 8.59
C GLY A 10 0.73 -11.11 8.93
N GLU A 11 0.37 -10.28 9.92
CA GLU A 11 -1.02 -10.02 10.30
C GLU A 11 -1.72 -9.10 9.30
N PHE A 12 -2.99 -9.36 9.07
CA PHE A 12 -3.90 -8.43 8.40
C PHE A 12 -4.70 -7.66 9.46
N PHE A 13 -4.31 -6.43 9.69
CA PHE A 13 -4.93 -5.54 10.65
C PHE A 13 -5.83 -4.53 9.95
N ALA A 14 -7.08 -4.41 10.38
CA ALA A 14 -8.03 -3.44 9.87
C ALA A 14 -8.36 -2.36 10.91
N PHE A 15 -8.19 -1.12 10.51
CA PHE A 15 -8.60 0.07 11.27
C PHE A 15 -9.92 0.59 10.69
N LEU A 16 -11.03 0.18 11.32
CA LEU A 16 -12.38 0.49 10.87
C LEU A 16 -12.86 1.79 11.51
N GLY A 17 -13.41 2.69 10.75
CA GLY A 17 -13.98 3.91 11.31
C GLY A 17 -14.63 4.81 10.26
N ILE A 18 -15.53 5.66 10.73
CA ILE A 18 -16.19 6.66 9.89
C ILE A 18 -15.19 7.72 9.39
N ASN A 19 -15.57 8.48 8.38
CA ASN A 19 -14.76 9.59 7.89
C ASN A 19 -14.56 10.63 9.01
N GLY A 20 -13.33 11.12 9.14
CA GLY A 20 -12.95 12.05 10.21
C GLY A 20 -12.53 11.39 11.54
N ALA A 21 -12.54 10.05 11.64
CA ALA A 21 -12.10 9.33 12.85
C ALA A 21 -10.58 9.38 13.10
N GLY A 22 -9.79 9.99 12.22
CA GLY A 22 -8.34 10.10 12.37
C GLY A 22 -7.54 8.99 11.68
N LYS A 23 -8.16 8.15 10.83
CA LYS A 23 -7.50 7.03 10.13
C LYS A 23 -6.27 7.49 9.32
N SER A 24 -6.46 8.43 8.40
CA SER A 24 -5.36 8.95 7.56
C SER A 24 -4.31 9.72 8.38
N THR A 25 -4.71 10.42 9.45
CA THR A 25 -3.77 11.05 10.38
C THR A 25 -2.88 10.00 11.06
N THR A 26 -3.46 8.88 11.49
CA THR A 26 -2.69 7.77 12.07
C THR A 26 -1.70 7.20 11.07
N ILE A 27 -2.10 7.01 9.81
CA ILE A 27 -1.19 6.58 8.73
C ILE A 27 -0.06 7.59 8.54
N SER A 28 -0.36 8.89 8.44
CA SER A 28 0.68 9.92 8.27
C SER A 28 1.68 9.96 9.44
N ILE A 29 1.23 9.70 10.68
CA ILE A 29 2.11 9.55 11.82
C ILE A 29 2.97 8.29 11.68
N MET A 30 2.37 7.14 11.35
CA MET A 30 3.09 5.87 11.16
C MET A 30 4.14 5.94 10.03
N CYS A 31 3.89 6.75 9.01
CA CYS A 31 4.82 7.00 7.90
C CYS A 31 5.89 8.06 8.24
N GLY A 32 5.82 8.69 9.42
CA GLY A 32 6.73 9.78 9.81
C GLY A 32 6.53 11.09 9.06
N GLU A 33 5.38 11.27 8.41
CA GLU A 33 4.99 12.51 7.72
C GLU A 33 4.50 13.57 8.71
N LEU A 34 3.81 13.15 9.77
CA LEU A 34 3.33 14.00 10.85
C LEU A 34 3.95 13.55 12.18
N PRO A 35 4.30 14.50 13.07
CA PRO A 35 4.69 14.16 14.43
C PRO A 35 3.48 13.71 15.25
N SER A 36 3.69 12.82 16.23
CA SER A 36 2.68 12.52 17.25
C SER A 36 2.71 13.59 18.35
N ASP A 37 1.55 13.94 18.91
CA ASP A 37 1.48 14.87 20.06
C ASP A 37 2.09 14.25 21.32
N SER A 38 1.97 12.92 21.47
CA SER A 38 2.50 12.15 22.60
C SER A 38 2.59 10.67 22.26
N GLY A 39 3.22 9.88 23.11
CA GLY A 39 3.39 8.45 22.90
C GLY A 39 4.60 8.12 22.01
N SER A 40 4.64 6.91 21.49
CA SER A 40 5.71 6.43 20.61
C SER A 40 5.15 5.54 19.51
N VAL A 41 5.76 5.59 18.33
CA VAL A 41 5.43 4.71 17.22
C VAL A 41 6.67 3.92 16.83
N ILE A 42 6.52 2.61 16.79
CA ILE A 42 7.58 1.67 16.39
C ILE A 42 7.10 0.91 15.15
N VAL A 43 7.90 0.93 14.10
CA VAL A 43 7.63 0.24 12.84
C VAL A 43 8.82 -0.66 12.52
N ASP A 44 8.56 -1.95 12.27
CA ASP A 44 9.61 -2.96 12.03
C ASP A 44 10.71 -2.95 13.11
N GLY A 45 10.30 -2.79 14.40
CA GLY A 45 11.19 -2.77 15.55
C GLY A 45 11.96 -1.47 15.78
N ILE A 46 11.75 -0.44 14.97
CA ILE A 46 12.49 0.83 15.00
C ILE A 46 11.54 2.00 15.26
N SER A 47 11.93 2.93 16.18
CA SER A 47 11.18 4.17 16.41
C SER A 47 11.21 5.06 15.17
N ILE A 48 10.05 5.61 14.81
CA ILE A 48 9.92 6.51 13.67
C ILE A 48 10.64 7.84 13.84
N ASP A 49 10.89 8.28 15.09
CA ASP A 49 11.39 9.62 15.37
C ASP A 49 12.80 9.87 14.81
N ASN A 50 13.61 8.82 14.73
CA ASN A 50 15.03 8.94 14.38
C ASN A 50 15.42 8.20 13.08
N HIS A 51 14.51 7.46 12.43
CA HIS A 51 14.89 6.52 11.36
C HIS A 51 13.91 6.50 10.16
N LYS A 52 13.57 7.68 9.65
CA LYS A 52 12.63 7.83 8.51
C LYS A 52 13.03 7.04 7.25
N GLU A 53 14.32 6.93 6.96
CA GLU A 53 14.80 6.15 5.81
C GLU A 53 14.49 4.66 5.96
N HIS A 54 14.62 4.11 7.17
CA HIS A 54 14.27 2.72 7.43
C HIS A 54 12.79 2.46 7.18
N ILE A 55 11.93 3.34 7.66
CA ILE A 55 10.48 3.25 7.46
C ILE A 55 10.15 3.25 5.96
N SER A 56 10.73 4.19 5.21
CA SER A 56 10.47 4.28 3.76
C SER A 56 10.87 3.03 2.98
N ARG A 57 11.84 2.24 3.48
CA ARG A 57 12.28 0.97 2.89
C ARG A 57 11.43 -0.22 3.34
N SER A 58 10.94 -0.20 4.58
CA SER A 58 10.15 -1.29 5.16
C SER A 58 8.66 -1.20 4.84
N VAL A 59 8.17 -0.01 4.48
CA VAL A 59 6.73 0.27 4.32
C VAL A 59 6.40 0.67 2.88
N GLY A 60 5.42 0.01 2.30
CA GLY A 60 4.72 0.46 1.10
C GLY A 60 3.41 1.12 1.48
N VAL A 61 3.09 2.28 0.86
CA VAL A 61 1.86 3.01 1.17
C VAL A 61 1.04 3.24 -0.08
N VAL A 62 -0.24 2.91 0.00
CA VAL A 62 -1.26 3.23 -1.00
C VAL A 62 -2.25 4.20 -0.38
N PHE A 63 -2.16 5.45 -0.75
CA PHE A 63 -3.07 6.49 -0.27
C PHE A 63 -4.45 6.41 -0.96
N GLN A 64 -5.44 7.06 -0.38
CA GLN A 64 -6.77 7.18 -0.96
C GLN A 64 -6.71 7.79 -2.37
N ASN A 65 -5.96 8.88 -2.53
CA ASN A 65 -5.70 9.49 -3.84
C ASN A 65 -4.49 8.85 -4.51
N SER A 66 -4.60 8.61 -5.83
CA SER A 66 -3.50 8.09 -6.63
C SER A 66 -2.34 9.08 -6.70
N LEU A 67 -1.13 8.59 -6.49
CA LEU A 67 0.12 9.34 -6.64
C LEU A 67 0.80 9.13 -8.00
N LEU A 68 0.10 8.51 -8.95
CA LEU A 68 0.62 8.28 -10.29
C LEU A 68 0.59 9.57 -11.12
N ASP A 69 1.65 9.83 -11.85
CA ASP A 69 1.66 10.87 -12.87
C ASP A 69 0.76 10.41 -14.04
N LYS A 70 -0.30 11.18 -14.28
CA LYS A 70 -1.33 10.88 -15.28
C LYS A 70 -0.84 10.99 -16.73
N ASP A 71 0.20 11.74 -16.97
CA ASP A 71 0.77 11.99 -18.31
C ASP A 71 1.84 10.96 -18.70
N LEU A 72 2.40 10.27 -17.73
CA LEU A 72 3.32 9.16 -17.93
C LEU A 72 2.58 7.84 -18.17
N THR A 73 3.24 6.89 -18.82
CA THR A 73 2.80 5.51 -18.93
C THR A 73 2.89 4.80 -17.55
N VAL A 74 2.20 3.67 -17.42
CA VAL A 74 2.34 2.81 -16.24
C VAL A 74 3.78 2.39 -16.03
N TYR A 75 4.44 1.93 -17.10
CA TYR A 75 5.85 1.52 -17.04
C TYR A 75 6.77 2.63 -16.54
N GLU A 76 6.63 3.86 -17.06
CA GLU A 76 7.43 5.01 -16.64
C GLU A 76 7.20 5.36 -15.17
N ASN A 77 5.94 5.42 -14.71
CA ASN A 77 5.61 5.63 -13.30
C ASN A 77 6.31 4.62 -12.38
N LEU A 78 6.21 3.33 -12.72
CA LEU A 78 6.80 2.26 -11.92
C LEU A 78 8.33 2.29 -11.98
N LYS A 79 8.92 2.57 -13.14
CA LYS A 79 10.37 2.69 -13.32
C LYS A 79 10.97 3.83 -12.50
N TYR A 80 10.36 5.02 -12.56
CA TYR A 80 10.82 6.17 -11.76
C TYR A 80 10.70 5.88 -10.26
N ARG A 81 9.60 5.27 -9.84
CA ARG A 81 9.43 4.90 -8.43
C ARG A 81 10.44 3.88 -7.96
N ALA A 82 10.73 2.85 -8.73
CA ALA A 82 11.76 1.85 -8.45
C ALA A 82 13.14 2.49 -8.31
N GLY A 83 13.43 3.46 -9.19
CA GLY A 83 14.68 4.24 -9.16
C GLY A 83 14.94 4.95 -7.84
N LEU A 84 13.90 5.44 -7.15
CA LEU A 84 14.03 6.07 -5.82
C LEU A 84 14.52 5.09 -4.75
N TYR A 85 14.36 3.80 -4.97
CA TYR A 85 14.85 2.73 -4.08
C TYR A 85 16.15 2.08 -4.59
N GLY A 86 16.77 2.62 -5.64
CA GLY A 86 17.96 2.06 -6.24
C GLY A 86 17.74 0.79 -7.07
N ILE A 87 16.51 0.54 -7.51
CA ILE A 87 16.14 -0.64 -8.29
C ILE A 87 16.12 -0.26 -9.78
N PHE A 88 17.12 -0.76 -10.54
CA PHE A 88 17.34 -0.42 -11.94
C PHE A 88 17.58 -1.66 -12.81
N GLY A 89 17.53 -1.49 -14.12
CA GLY A 89 17.92 -2.50 -15.11
C GLY A 89 17.19 -3.82 -14.92
N SER A 90 17.92 -4.92 -14.98
CA SER A 90 17.36 -6.27 -14.90
C SER A 90 16.65 -6.58 -13.57
N SER A 91 17.04 -5.96 -12.46
CA SER A 91 16.35 -6.12 -11.18
C SER A 91 14.97 -5.47 -11.20
N PHE A 92 14.83 -4.31 -11.83
CA PHE A 92 13.54 -3.69 -12.03
C PHE A 92 12.65 -4.53 -12.95
N GLU A 93 13.16 -4.96 -14.11
CA GLU A 93 12.36 -5.74 -15.08
C GLU A 93 11.85 -7.06 -14.47
N ARG A 94 12.67 -7.74 -13.70
CA ARG A 94 12.27 -8.97 -13.00
C ARG A 94 11.17 -8.69 -11.97
N ARG A 95 11.34 -7.65 -11.15
CA ARG A 95 10.34 -7.28 -10.14
C ARG A 95 9.05 -6.78 -10.77
N LEU A 96 9.15 -5.99 -11.82
CA LEU A 96 8.01 -5.53 -12.60
C LEU A 96 7.23 -6.72 -13.18
N LYS A 97 7.92 -7.69 -13.78
CA LYS A 97 7.27 -8.87 -14.35
C LYS A 97 6.52 -9.68 -13.29
N GLU A 98 7.17 -9.97 -12.15
CA GLU A 98 6.54 -10.66 -11.02
C GLU A 98 5.23 -9.97 -10.58
N LEU A 99 5.28 -8.67 -10.34
CA LEU A 99 4.11 -7.91 -9.88
C LEU A 99 3.07 -7.74 -10.99
N SER A 100 3.49 -7.59 -12.25
CA SER A 100 2.58 -7.52 -13.40
C SER A 100 1.79 -8.79 -13.60
N ASP A 101 2.39 -9.95 -13.37
CA ASP A 101 1.68 -11.24 -13.45
C ASP A 101 0.60 -11.35 -12.37
N ILE A 102 0.92 -10.92 -11.14
CA ILE A 102 -0.03 -10.96 -10.01
C ILE A 102 -1.19 -9.97 -10.23
N PHE A 103 -0.87 -8.73 -10.63
CA PHE A 103 -1.86 -7.64 -10.76
C PHE A 103 -2.39 -7.44 -12.18
N MET A 104 -2.01 -8.28 -13.13
CA MET A 104 -2.48 -8.28 -14.54
C MET A 104 -2.25 -6.92 -15.23
N LEU A 105 -1.01 -6.40 -15.19
CA LEU A 105 -0.69 -5.10 -15.77
C LEU A 105 -0.25 -5.16 -17.24
N ASP A 106 0.17 -6.31 -17.75
CA ASP A 106 0.87 -6.47 -19.05
C ASP A 106 0.13 -5.79 -20.22
N SER A 107 -1.20 -5.86 -20.24
CA SER A 107 -2.00 -5.31 -21.34
C SER A 107 -2.04 -3.77 -21.41
N TYR A 108 -1.57 -3.07 -20.36
CA TYR A 108 -1.61 -1.60 -20.28
C TYR A 108 -0.36 -0.94 -19.71
N LEU A 109 0.76 -1.67 -19.57
CA LEU A 109 2.05 -1.10 -19.12
C LEU A 109 2.46 0.14 -19.94
N ASN A 110 2.24 0.12 -21.23
CA ASN A 110 2.60 1.21 -22.15
C ASN A 110 1.48 2.27 -22.31
N ARG A 111 0.36 2.16 -21.58
CA ARG A 111 -0.70 3.17 -21.62
C ARG A 111 -0.43 4.28 -20.62
N GLN A 112 -0.76 5.51 -21.01
CA GLN A 112 -0.76 6.64 -20.08
C GLN A 112 -1.80 6.44 -18.98
N VAL A 113 -1.44 6.81 -17.75
CA VAL A 113 -2.30 6.61 -16.56
C VAL A 113 -3.66 7.31 -16.71
N LYS A 114 -3.73 8.47 -17.37
CA LYS A 114 -5.00 9.17 -17.64
C LYS A 114 -6.01 8.35 -18.47
N LYS A 115 -5.54 7.36 -19.23
CA LYS A 115 -6.38 6.49 -20.08
C LYS A 115 -6.83 5.21 -19.37
N LEU A 116 -6.48 5.00 -18.10
CA LEU A 116 -6.82 3.82 -17.33
C LEU A 116 -8.18 3.99 -16.62
N SER A 117 -8.88 2.86 -16.42
CA SER A 117 -10.02 2.81 -15.50
C SER A 117 -9.58 3.02 -14.04
N GLY A 118 -10.52 3.32 -13.15
CA GLY A 118 -10.25 3.47 -11.72
C GLY A 118 -9.58 2.21 -11.14
N GLY A 119 -10.10 1.03 -11.45
CA GLY A 119 -9.53 -0.24 -10.98
C GLY A 119 -8.14 -0.54 -11.56
N GLN A 120 -7.87 -0.18 -12.82
CA GLN A 120 -6.53 -0.30 -13.39
C GLN A 120 -5.54 0.63 -12.68
N LYS A 121 -5.92 1.90 -12.44
CA LYS A 121 -5.10 2.85 -11.67
C LYS A 121 -4.79 2.31 -10.28
N ARG A 122 -5.79 1.77 -9.58
CA ARG A 122 -5.61 1.24 -8.22
C ARG A 122 -4.63 0.07 -8.17
N ARG A 123 -4.71 -0.86 -9.13
CA ARG A 123 -3.72 -1.94 -9.25
C ARG A 123 -2.31 -1.43 -9.46
N VAL A 124 -2.13 -0.40 -10.29
CA VAL A 124 -0.83 0.25 -10.49
C VAL A 124 -0.33 0.94 -9.22
N ASP A 125 -1.20 1.63 -8.46
CA ASP A 125 -0.84 2.24 -7.17
C ASP A 125 -0.34 1.21 -6.16
N ILE A 126 -1.00 0.05 -6.10
CA ILE A 126 -0.58 -1.06 -5.22
C ILE A 126 0.77 -1.61 -5.67
N VAL A 127 0.94 -1.90 -6.96
CA VAL A 127 2.23 -2.35 -7.51
C VAL A 127 3.34 -1.35 -7.24
N ARG A 128 3.07 -0.06 -7.40
CA ARG A 128 4.01 1.03 -7.07
C ARG A 128 4.48 0.95 -5.61
N ALA A 129 3.57 0.65 -4.68
CA ALA A 129 3.88 0.52 -3.25
C ALA A 129 4.67 -0.77 -2.93
N LEU A 130 4.60 -1.79 -3.78
CA LEU A 130 5.24 -3.09 -3.59
C LEU A 130 6.60 -3.25 -4.30
N LEU A 131 6.99 -2.30 -5.16
CA LEU A 131 8.20 -2.41 -6.00
C LEU A 131 9.48 -2.70 -5.20
N HIS A 132 9.65 -2.03 -4.07
CA HIS A 132 10.84 -2.15 -3.22
C HIS A 132 10.81 -3.31 -2.23
N ASN A 133 9.83 -4.21 -2.39
CA ASN A 133 9.62 -5.39 -1.54
C ASN A 133 9.46 -5.06 -0.05
N PRO A 134 8.50 -4.20 0.32
CA PRO A 134 8.29 -3.81 1.71
C PRO A 134 7.83 -5.00 2.57
N LYS A 135 8.08 -4.93 3.88
CA LYS A 135 7.54 -5.88 4.86
C LYS A 135 6.11 -5.56 5.27
N ILE A 136 5.73 -4.28 5.17
CA ILE A 136 4.44 -3.75 5.60
C ILE A 136 3.80 -3.00 4.44
N LEU A 137 2.54 -3.32 4.15
CA LEU A 137 1.72 -2.59 3.19
C LEU A 137 0.61 -1.87 3.92
N ILE A 138 0.63 -0.54 3.86
CA ILE A 138 -0.41 0.32 4.40
C ILE A 138 -1.35 0.71 3.26
N LEU A 139 -2.65 0.50 3.47
CA LEU A 139 -3.72 0.74 2.51
C LEU A 139 -4.74 1.72 3.09
N ASP A 140 -4.75 2.94 2.59
CA ASP A 140 -5.73 3.95 2.99
C ASP A 140 -6.94 3.91 2.04
N GLU A 141 -8.04 3.33 2.51
CA GLU A 141 -9.29 3.14 1.76
C GLU A 141 -9.07 2.62 0.33
N PRO A 142 -8.42 1.44 0.16
CA PRO A 142 -7.85 1.02 -1.12
C PRO A 142 -8.86 0.72 -2.21
N THR A 143 -10.10 0.46 -1.88
CA THR A 143 -11.10 0.03 -2.88
C THR A 143 -12.27 1.00 -3.02
N THR A 144 -12.16 2.18 -2.41
CA THR A 144 -13.18 3.23 -2.57
C THR A 144 -13.38 3.58 -4.04
N GLY A 145 -14.63 3.55 -4.50
CA GLY A 145 -15.00 3.84 -5.89
C GLY A 145 -14.73 2.71 -6.89
N LEU A 146 -14.31 1.53 -6.44
CA LEU A 146 -14.17 0.35 -7.28
C LEU A 146 -15.46 -0.46 -7.33
N ASP A 147 -15.72 -1.07 -8.48
CA ASP A 147 -16.79 -2.06 -8.62
C ASP A 147 -16.48 -3.33 -7.81
N PRO A 148 -17.50 -4.12 -7.41
CA PRO A 148 -17.31 -5.29 -6.55
C PRO A 148 -16.35 -6.34 -7.11
N GLN A 149 -16.36 -6.56 -8.42
CA GLN A 149 -15.49 -7.56 -9.06
C GLN A 149 -14.01 -7.11 -8.99
N THR A 150 -13.72 -5.87 -9.32
CA THR A 150 -12.37 -5.30 -9.23
C THR A 150 -11.88 -5.32 -7.78
N ARG A 151 -12.74 -5.01 -6.81
CA ARG A 151 -12.44 -5.07 -5.38
C ARG A 151 -12.01 -6.48 -4.96
N SER A 152 -12.79 -7.49 -5.32
CA SER A 152 -12.48 -8.89 -5.01
C SER A 152 -11.12 -9.32 -5.55
N VAL A 153 -10.80 -8.97 -6.80
CA VAL A 153 -9.50 -9.29 -7.42
C VAL A 153 -8.35 -8.61 -6.68
N VAL A 154 -8.51 -7.34 -6.30
CA VAL A 154 -7.47 -6.62 -5.54
C VAL A 154 -7.20 -7.29 -4.19
N TRP A 155 -8.24 -7.66 -3.46
CA TRP A 155 -8.10 -8.33 -2.16
C TRP A 155 -7.50 -9.72 -2.28
N GLN A 156 -7.89 -10.49 -3.29
CA GLN A 156 -7.30 -11.80 -3.55
C GLN A 156 -5.78 -11.69 -3.79
N ASN A 157 -5.35 -10.74 -4.62
CA ASN A 157 -3.93 -10.53 -4.91
C ASN A 157 -3.15 -10.09 -3.65
N ILE A 158 -3.71 -9.23 -2.81
CA ILE A 158 -3.08 -8.80 -1.56
C ILE A 158 -2.97 -9.97 -0.58
N ASN A 159 -4.03 -10.78 -0.45
CA ASN A 159 -4.03 -11.94 0.43
C ASN A 159 -3.05 -13.03 -0.03
N ASP A 160 -2.92 -13.23 -1.33
CA ASP A 160 -1.90 -14.11 -1.93
C ASP A 160 -0.47 -13.66 -1.56
N LEU A 161 -0.19 -12.36 -1.63
CA LEU A 161 1.12 -11.83 -1.22
C LEU A 161 1.34 -12.00 0.29
N ARG A 162 0.32 -11.73 1.11
CA ARG A 162 0.38 -11.93 2.56
C ARG A 162 0.76 -13.37 2.89
N THR A 163 0.04 -14.33 2.33
CA THR A 163 0.23 -15.75 2.65
C THR A 163 1.53 -16.33 2.09
N LYS A 164 1.95 -15.91 0.89
CA LYS A 164 3.14 -16.45 0.21
C LYS A 164 4.44 -15.77 0.62
N GLN A 165 4.39 -14.47 0.97
CA GLN A 165 5.58 -13.65 1.24
C GLN A 165 5.66 -13.12 2.67
N GLY A 166 4.68 -13.44 3.54
CA GLY A 166 4.64 -12.95 4.92
C GLY A 166 4.40 -11.44 5.03
N LEU A 167 3.76 -10.83 4.01
CA LEU A 167 3.47 -9.39 3.99
C LEU A 167 2.51 -9.02 5.12
N THR A 168 2.88 -8.07 5.96
CA THR A 168 1.98 -7.47 6.96
C THR A 168 1.10 -6.43 6.29
N VAL A 169 -0.20 -6.47 6.52
CA VAL A 169 -1.16 -5.55 5.90
C VAL A 169 -1.85 -4.71 6.97
N PHE A 170 -1.78 -3.39 6.82
CA PHE A 170 -2.52 -2.42 7.63
C PHE A 170 -3.52 -1.71 6.72
N LEU A 171 -4.80 -1.96 6.97
CA LEU A 171 -5.91 -1.38 6.21
C LEU A 171 -6.62 -0.31 7.01
N THR A 172 -6.92 0.84 6.40
CA THR A 172 -8.00 1.70 6.88
C THR A 172 -9.19 1.59 5.95
N THR A 173 -10.36 1.46 6.52
CA THR A 173 -11.61 1.37 5.75
C THR A 173 -12.81 1.86 6.55
N HIS A 174 -13.87 2.20 5.86
CA HIS A 174 -15.19 2.41 6.43
C HIS A 174 -16.19 1.30 6.00
N TYR A 175 -15.71 0.31 5.24
CA TYR A 175 -16.50 -0.85 4.79
C TYR A 175 -16.24 -2.06 5.69
N MET A 176 -17.28 -2.55 6.36
CA MET A 176 -17.20 -3.76 7.20
C MET A 176 -16.77 -5.00 6.41
N GLU A 177 -17.20 -5.10 5.15
CA GLU A 177 -16.86 -6.20 4.26
C GLU A 177 -15.36 -6.34 4.02
N GLU A 178 -14.62 -5.23 3.97
CA GLU A 178 -13.18 -5.24 3.80
C GLU A 178 -12.41 -5.66 5.05
N ALA A 179 -12.99 -5.40 6.20
CA ALA A 179 -12.43 -5.79 7.49
C ALA A 179 -12.78 -7.23 7.89
N SER A 180 -13.70 -7.91 7.17
CA SER A 180 -14.17 -9.25 7.53
C SER A 180 -13.08 -10.32 7.51
N ASP A 181 -12.10 -10.17 6.61
CA ASP A 181 -10.99 -11.09 6.45
C ASP A 181 -9.75 -10.70 7.29
N ALA A 182 -9.85 -9.63 8.08
CA ALA A 182 -8.75 -9.19 8.94
C ALA A 182 -8.61 -10.10 10.17
N ASP A 183 -7.35 -10.36 10.55
CA ASP A 183 -7.02 -11.11 11.76
C ASP A 183 -7.37 -10.30 13.02
N TYR A 184 -7.32 -8.96 12.91
CA TYR A 184 -7.66 -8.05 14.00
C TYR A 184 -8.30 -6.75 13.46
N VAL A 185 -9.35 -6.29 14.14
CA VAL A 185 -10.10 -5.06 13.77
C VAL A 185 -10.18 -4.12 14.96
N VAL A 186 -9.89 -2.83 14.74
CA VAL A 186 -10.05 -1.74 15.72
C VAL A 186 -10.98 -0.67 15.18
#